data_2bb1685e9574e9a8ba992380531aeb54
#
_entry.id   2bb1685e9574e9a8ba992380531aeb54
#
_cell.length_a   1.000
_cell.length_b   1.000
_cell.length_c   1.000
_cell.angle_alpha   90.00
_cell.angle_beta   90.00
_cell.angle_gamma   90.00
#
_symmetry.space_group_name_H-M   'P 1'
#
loop_
_entity.id
_entity.type
_entity.pdbx_description
1 polymer ?
#
loop_
_entity_poly.entity_id
_entity_poly.type
_entity_poly.pdbx_seq_one_letter_code
_entity_poly.pdbx_strand_id
1 'polypeptide(L)'
;MDAVHALLQEKSVRDLTMEAIAKRAKVGKPTLYKWWPSKAALVLAMFHERLAGTDHSPAARSAEAALRAKVRKLIASLKGDFGKVMADLIAEGQSEPAVLRDLFDQHVSVRRGAAVADVRRGQAAGEIAADVDPELMIDGMIGPIYFRLLMQHAPLTQELGQAIVSQVFRGVRP
;
A
#
# COMPACT_ATOMS: atom_id res chain seq x y z
N MET A 1 -18.00 -3.86 -7.77
CA MET A 1 -16.87 -4.32 -6.92
C MET A 1 -17.04 -5.72 -6.34
N ASP A 2 -18.27 -6.14 -5.99
CA ASP A 2 -18.51 -7.46 -5.38
C ASP A 2 -18.08 -8.66 -6.24
N ALA A 3 -18.22 -8.57 -7.57
CA ALA A 3 -17.77 -9.62 -8.49
C ALA A 3 -16.25 -9.87 -8.42
N VAL A 4 -15.45 -8.82 -8.28
CA VAL A 4 -13.99 -8.93 -8.14
C VAL A 4 -13.63 -9.57 -6.80
N HIS A 5 -14.25 -9.09 -5.72
CA HIS A 5 -14.04 -9.67 -4.39
C HIS A 5 -14.40 -11.16 -4.35
N ALA A 6 -15.56 -11.54 -4.86
CA ALA A 6 -16.00 -12.93 -4.88
C ALA A 6 -15.03 -13.83 -5.67
N LEU A 7 -14.52 -13.35 -6.82
CA LEU A 7 -13.56 -14.10 -7.61
C LEU A 7 -12.19 -14.22 -6.90
N LEU A 8 -11.75 -13.21 -6.14
CA LEU A 8 -10.50 -13.26 -5.38
C LEU A 8 -10.58 -14.22 -4.17
N GLN A 9 -11.77 -14.61 -3.73
CA GLN A 9 -11.93 -15.69 -2.74
C GLN A 9 -11.75 -17.08 -3.37
N GLU A 10 -11.97 -17.18 -4.68
CA GLU A 10 -11.93 -18.45 -5.44
C GLU A 10 -10.61 -18.66 -6.18
N LYS A 11 -9.89 -17.58 -6.53
CA LYS A 11 -8.72 -17.58 -7.43
C LYS A 11 -7.65 -16.60 -6.97
N SER A 12 -6.39 -16.87 -7.37
CA SER A 12 -5.31 -15.89 -7.24
C SER A 12 -5.52 -14.70 -8.19
N VAL A 13 -4.84 -13.58 -7.93
CA VAL A 13 -4.84 -12.43 -8.86
C VAL A 13 -4.30 -12.83 -10.23
N ARG A 14 -3.31 -13.72 -10.27
CA ARG A 14 -2.70 -14.22 -11.49
C ARG A 14 -3.75 -14.91 -12.42
N ASP A 15 -4.64 -15.73 -11.83
CA ASP A 15 -5.65 -16.49 -12.56
C ASP A 15 -6.91 -15.67 -12.84
N LEU A 16 -7.00 -14.45 -12.34
CA LEU A 16 -8.09 -13.54 -12.57
C LEU A 16 -7.96 -12.92 -13.96
N THR A 17 -9.06 -12.88 -14.71
CA THR A 17 -9.12 -12.24 -16.04
C THR A 17 -10.24 -11.22 -16.11
N MET A 18 -10.09 -10.21 -16.98
CA MET A 18 -11.15 -9.21 -17.24
C MET A 18 -12.42 -9.86 -17.76
N GLU A 19 -12.30 -10.97 -18.52
CA GLU A 19 -13.42 -11.79 -19.00
C GLU A 19 -14.21 -12.42 -17.84
N ALA A 20 -13.51 -13.05 -16.90
CA ALA A 20 -14.14 -13.68 -15.75
C ALA A 20 -14.87 -12.64 -14.88
N ILE A 21 -14.26 -11.47 -14.70
CA ILE A 21 -14.87 -10.36 -13.96
C ILE A 21 -16.11 -9.85 -14.71
N ALA A 22 -16.02 -9.59 -16.01
CA ALA A 22 -17.13 -9.12 -16.84
C ALA A 22 -18.32 -10.10 -16.81
N LYS A 23 -18.04 -11.40 -16.96
CA LYS A 23 -19.04 -12.47 -16.88
C LYS A 23 -19.72 -12.51 -15.50
N ARG A 24 -18.94 -12.46 -14.42
CA ARG A 24 -19.46 -12.49 -13.04
C ARG A 24 -20.28 -11.24 -12.70
N ALA A 25 -19.82 -10.07 -13.17
CA ALA A 25 -20.49 -8.78 -12.98
C ALA A 25 -21.70 -8.57 -13.93
N LYS A 26 -21.91 -9.48 -14.91
CA LYS A 26 -22.94 -9.36 -15.96
C LYS A 26 -22.84 -8.07 -16.77
N VAL A 27 -21.63 -7.63 -17.08
CA VAL A 27 -21.35 -6.44 -17.91
C VAL A 27 -20.46 -6.80 -19.09
N GLY A 28 -20.44 -5.95 -20.12
CA GLY A 28 -19.52 -6.11 -21.25
C GLY A 28 -18.08 -5.78 -20.88
N LYS A 29 -17.09 -6.47 -21.47
CA LYS A 29 -15.66 -6.13 -21.33
C LYS A 29 -15.35 -4.67 -21.66
N PRO A 30 -15.89 -4.07 -22.72
CA PRO A 30 -15.67 -2.65 -23.03
C PRO A 30 -16.08 -1.72 -21.90
N THR A 31 -17.14 -2.08 -21.15
CA THR A 31 -17.58 -1.31 -19.98
C THR A 31 -16.54 -1.32 -18.87
N LEU A 32 -15.89 -2.45 -18.62
CA LEU A 32 -14.82 -2.53 -17.63
C LEU A 32 -13.61 -1.70 -18.05
N TYR A 33 -13.14 -1.88 -19.29
CA TYR A 33 -11.96 -1.16 -19.81
C TYR A 33 -12.17 0.36 -19.89
N LYS A 34 -13.43 0.82 -20.00
CA LYS A 34 -13.73 2.26 -19.94
C LYS A 34 -13.33 2.89 -18.60
N TRP A 35 -13.42 2.14 -17.48
CA TRP A 35 -13.18 2.63 -16.13
C TRP A 35 -11.84 2.15 -15.55
N TRP A 36 -11.38 0.98 -15.94
CA TRP A 36 -10.16 0.37 -15.44
C TRP A 36 -9.33 -0.19 -16.60
N PRO A 37 -8.16 0.42 -16.88
CA PRO A 37 -7.35 0.04 -18.03
C PRO A 37 -6.73 -1.35 -17.89
N SER A 38 -6.60 -1.85 -16.66
CA SER A 38 -6.01 -3.15 -16.38
C SER A 38 -6.74 -3.90 -15.27
N LYS A 39 -6.49 -5.21 -15.18
CA LYS A 39 -6.90 -6.08 -14.07
C LYS A 39 -6.40 -5.54 -12.73
N ALA A 40 -5.14 -5.12 -12.69
CA ALA A 40 -4.52 -4.55 -11.50
C ALA A 40 -5.27 -3.29 -11.03
N ALA A 41 -5.55 -2.36 -11.94
CA ALA A 41 -6.31 -1.14 -11.64
C ALA A 41 -7.70 -1.45 -11.07
N LEU A 42 -8.40 -2.42 -11.62
CA LEU A 42 -9.73 -2.82 -11.13
C LEU A 42 -9.68 -3.46 -9.73
N VAL A 43 -8.71 -4.34 -9.50
CA VAL A 43 -8.50 -5.00 -8.21
C VAL A 43 -8.14 -3.98 -7.14
N LEU A 44 -7.23 -3.06 -7.42
CA LEU A 44 -6.84 -1.98 -6.51
C LEU A 44 -8.01 -1.03 -6.21
N ALA A 45 -8.80 -0.67 -7.22
CA ALA A 45 -9.98 0.17 -7.03
C ALA A 45 -11.01 -0.47 -6.07
N MET A 46 -11.20 -1.79 -6.17
CA MET A 46 -12.07 -2.54 -5.24
C MET A 46 -11.58 -2.44 -3.79
N PHE A 47 -10.28 -2.59 -3.57
CA PHE A 47 -9.72 -2.44 -2.22
C PHE A 47 -9.75 -1.00 -1.73
N HIS A 48 -9.53 -0.01 -2.60
CA HIS A 48 -9.66 1.41 -2.24
C HIS A 48 -11.06 1.74 -1.76
N GLU A 49 -12.10 1.31 -2.45
CA GLU A 49 -13.49 1.54 -2.07
C GLU A 49 -13.79 0.94 -0.68
N ARG A 50 -13.29 -0.27 -0.41
CA ARG A 50 -13.50 -0.95 0.88
C ARG A 50 -12.67 -0.35 2.03
N LEU A 51 -11.51 0.21 1.75
CA LEU A 51 -10.62 0.82 2.74
C LEU A 51 -10.84 2.32 2.94
N ALA A 52 -11.60 2.98 2.06
CA ALA A 52 -11.80 4.43 2.06
C ALA A 52 -12.47 4.99 3.33
N GLY A 53 -13.17 4.15 4.10
CA GLY A 53 -13.82 4.54 5.36
C GLY A 53 -12.87 4.75 6.55
N THR A 54 -11.56 4.51 6.42
CA THR A 54 -10.63 4.43 7.57
C THR A 54 -9.72 5.66 7.72
N ASP A 55 -9.87 6.70 6.92
CA ASP A 55 -8.83 7.74 6.78
C ASP A 55 -9.06 9.05 7.57
N HIS A 56 -9.87 9.01 8.61
CA HIS A 56 -10.00 10.12 9.55
C HIS A 56 -9.01 9.97 10.71
N SER A 57 -7.72 10.26 10.44
CA SER A 57 -6.76 10.48 11.53
C SER A 57 -6.79 11.96 11.91
N PRO A 58 -6.99 12.31 13.20
CA PRO A 58 -6.80 13.68 13.65
C PRO A 58 -5.39 14.15 13.31
N ALA A 59 -5.22 15.44 13.08
CA ALA A 59 -3.92 16.05 12.80
C ALA A 59 -2.90 15.60 13.87
N ALA A 60 -1.89 14.86 13.45
CA ALA A 60 -0.90 14.33 14.37
C ALA A 60 -0.05 15.49 14.93
N ARG A 61 0.25 15.44 16.23
CA ARG A 61 0.99 16.47 16.94
C ARG A 61 2.48 16.54 16.55
N SER A 62 3.02 15.51 15.92
CA SER A 62 4.42 15.39 15.50
C SER A 62 4.53 14.55 14.22
N ALA A 63 5.66 14.68 13.51
CA ALA A 63 5.98 13.84 12.35
C ALA A 63 6.07 12.37 12.75
N GLU A 64 6.68 12.06 13.89
CA GLU A 64 6.77 10.69 14.40
C GLU A 64 5.39 10.09 14.64
N ALA A 65 4.45 10.82 15.27
CA ALA A 65 3.10 10.34 15.52
C ALA A 65 2.32 10.09 14.20
N ALA A 66 2.49 10.97 13.20
CA ALA A 66 1.88 10.82 11.88
C ALA A 66 2.37 9.54 11.18
N LEU A 67 3.69 9.34 11.14
CA LEU A 67 4.31 8.18 10.50
C LEU A 67 3.98 6.87 11.23
N ARG A 68 3.93 6.88 12.57
CA ARG A 68 3.45 5.73 13.36
C ARG A 68 2.01 5.33 12.99
N ALA A 69 1.13 6.31 12.83
CA ALA A 69 -0.25 6.06 12.43
C ALA A 69 -0.32 5.46 11.02
N LYS A 70 0.47 5.97 10.05
CA LYS A 70 0.53 5.44 8.68
C LYS A 70 1.07 4.01 8.64
N VAL A 71 2.16 3.71 9.35
CA VAL A 71 2.73 2.36 9.44
C VAL A 71 1.74 1.38 10.08
N ARG A 72 1.05 1.79 11.15
CA ARG A 72 0.01 0.99 11.79
C ARG A 72 -1.12 0.63 10.83
N LYS A 73 -1.62 1.61 10.06
CA LYS A 73 -2.67 1.40 9.04
C LYS A 73 -2.19 0.47 7.92
N LEU A 74 -0.97 0.66 7.44
CA LEU A 74 -0.37 -0.19 6.41
C LEU A 74 -0.32 -1.65 6.87
N ILE A 75 0.23 -1.93 8.05
CA ILE A 75 0.30 -3.29 8.60
C ILE A 75 -1.10 -3.88 8.78
N ALA A 76 -2.05 -3.09 9.28
CA ALA A 76 -3.43 -3.57 9.43
C ALA A 76 -4.05 -3.97 8.09
N SER A 77 -3.84 -3.19 7.03
CA SER A 77 -4.33 -3.52 5.70
C SER A 77 -3.65 -4.75 5.10
N LEU A 78 -2.35 -4.92 5.30
CA LEU A 78 -1.57 -6.02 4.73
C LEU A 78 -1.78 -7.38 5.43
N LYS A 79 -2.43 -7.42 6.60
CA LYS A 79 -2.73 -8.68 7.31
C LYS A 79 -3.84 -9.52 6.68
N GLY A 80 -4.67 -8.95 5.84
CA GLY A 80 -5.82 -9.62 5.22
C GLY A 80 -5.61 -9.97 3.74
N ASP A 81 -6.71 -10.15 3.03
CA ASP A 81 -6.72 -10.47 1.59
C ASP A 81 -5.99 -9.43 0.75
N PHE A 82 -5.98 -8.17 1.18
CA PHE A 82 -5.23 -7.12 0.51
C PHE A 82 -3.72 -7.40 0.49
N GLY A 83 -3.15 -7.96 1.57
CA GLY A 83 -1.72 -8.33 1.59
C GLY A 83 -1.38 -9.43 0.60
N LYS A 84 -2.26 -10.44 0.46
CA LYS A 84 -2.10 -11.50 -0.55
C LYS A 84 -2.13 -10.90 -1.96
N VAL A 85 -3.11 -10.04 -2.23
CA VAL A 85 -3.26 -9.37 -3.52
C VAL A 85 -2.06 -8.48 -3.84
N MET A 86 -1.53 -7.75 -2.85
CA MET A 86 -0.32 -6.94 -3.02
C MET A 86 0.89 -7.81 -3.37
N ALA A 87 1.08 -8.94 -2.70
CA ALA A 87 2.16 -9.87 -3.01
C ALA A 87 2.01 -10.45 -4.42
N ASP A 88 0.80 -10.86 -4.82
CA ASP A 88 0.51 -11.38 -6.15
C ASP A 88 0.77 -10.34 -7.25
N LEU A 89 0.34 -9.09 -7.07
CA LEU A 89 0.57 -8.00 -8.05
C LEU A 89 2.06 -7.66 -8.16
N ILE A 90 2.80 -7.66 -7.06
CA ILE A 90 4.25 -7.43 -7.07
C ILE A 90 4.94 -8.58 -7.83
N ALA A 91 4.54 -9.82 -7.59
CA ALA A 91 5.11 -10.98 -8.28
C ALA A 91 4.79 -10.96 -9.79
N GLU A 92 3.54 -10.68 -10.18
CA GLU A 92 3.13 -10.54 -11.58
C GLU A 92 3.92 -9.42 -12.27
N GLY A 93 4.11 -8.31 -11.58
CA GLY A 93 4.84 -7.14 -12.08
C GLY A 93 6.33 -7.35 -12.33
N GLN A 94 6.94 -8.42 -11.79
CA GLN A 94 8.32 -8.78 -12.14
C GLN A 94 8.42 -9.28 -13.59
N SER A 95 7.36 -9.89 -14.11
CA SER A 95 7.26 -10.34 -15.52
C SER A 95 6.57 -9.32 -16.40
N GLU A 96 5.67 -8.52 -15.84
CA GLU A 96 4.86 -7.52 -16.55
C GLU A 96 5.04 -6.12 -15.91
N PRO A 97 6.07 -5.34 -16.30
CA PRO A 97 6.38 -4.05 -15.68
C PRO A 97 5.23 -3.03 -15.67
N ALA A 98 4.24 -3.16 -16.56
CA ALA A 98 3.04 -2.33 -16.56
C ALA A 98 2.23 -2.49 -15.26
N VAL A 99 2.17 -3.70 -14.70
CA VAL A 99 1.47 -3.98 -13.44
C VAL A 99 2.11 -3.22 -12.27
N LEU A 100 3.45 -3.17 -12.21
CA LEU A 100 4.16 -2.39 -11.17
C LEU A 100 3.93 -0.90 -11.33
N ARG A 101 3.91 -0.38 -12.56
CA ARG A 101 3.60 1.04 -12.81
C ARG A 101 2.19 1.37 -12.34
N ASP A 102 1.19 0.58 -12.73
CA ASP A 102 -0.20 0.77 -12.31
C ASP A 102 -0.32 0.71 -10.78
N LEU A 103 0.33 -0.27 -10.15
CA LEU A 103 0.35 -0.43 -8.69
C LEU A 103 0.96 0.79 -8.00
N PHE A 104 2.10 1.26 -8.50
CA PHE A 104 2.77 2.43 -7.95
C PHE A 104 1.93 3.69 -8.12
N ASP A 105 1.51 4.00 -9.34
CA ASP A 105 0.83 5.25 -9.67
C ASP A 105 -0.53 5.36 -8.98
N GLN A 106 -1.30 4.29 -8.95
CA GLN A 106 -2.67 4.31 -8.45
C GLN A 106 -2.78 4.04 -6.95
N HIS A 107 -1.79 3.35 -6.35
CA HIS A 107 -1.91 2.92 -4.96
C HIS A 107 -0.79 3.43 -4.05
N VAL A 108 0.46 3.38 -4.49
CA VAL A 108 1.62 3.67 -3.64
C VAL A 108 1.92 5.17 -3.60
N SER A 109 1.96 5.84 -4.75
CA SER A 109 2.45 7.21 -4.92
C SER A 109 1.76 8.24 -4.00
N VAL A 110 0.43 8.20 -3.92
CA VAL A 110 -0.35 9.15 -3.09
C VAL A 110 -0.03 8.98 -1.61
N ARG A 111 0.01 7.73 -1.12
CA ARG A 111 0.32 7.43 0.28
C ARG A 111 1.77 7.74 0.62
N ARG A 112 2.68 7.43 -0.29
CA ARG A 112 4.10 7.77 -0.19
C ARG A 112 4.29 9.28 -0.12
N GLY A 113 3.69 10.05 -1.04
CA GLY A 113 3.76 11.51 -1.04
C GLY A 113 3.25 12.13 0.26
N ALA A 114 2.15 11.61 0.81
CA ALA A 114 1.64 12.06 2.10
C ALA A 114 2.59 11.73 3.27
N ALA A 115 3.33 10.62 3.22
CA ALA A 115 4.32 10.28 4.23
C ALA A 115 5.59 11.16 4.11
N VAL A 116 6.05 11.41 2.90
CA VAL A 116 7.17 12.33 2.59
C VAL A 116 6.85 13.74 3.07
N ALA A 117 5.62 14.21 2.87
CA ALA A 117 5.19 15.51 3.39
C ALA A 117 5.26 15.59 4.92
N ASP A 118 4.95 14.47 5.62
CA ASP A 118 5.10 14.41 7.08
C ASP A 118 6.58 14.52 7.49
N VAL A 119 7.50 13.86 6.79
CA VAL A 119 8.95 13.97 7.04
C VAL A 119 9.40 15.43 6.87
N ARG A 120 9.03 16.08 5.76
CA ARG A 120 9.38 17.49 5.50
C ARG A 120 8.84 18.44 6.57
N ARG A 121 7.63 18.18 7.08
CA ARG A 121 7.11 18.94 8.24
C ARG A 121 7.95 18.71 9.49
N GLY A 122 8.38 17.48 9.74
CA GLY A 122 9.26 17.16 10.85
C GLY A 122 10.62 17.83 10.74
N GLN A 123 11.17 17.95 9.54
CA GLN A 123 12.40 18.72 9.29
C GLN A 123 12.20 20.21 9.59
N ALA A 124 11.13 20.79 9.10
CA ALA A 124 10.80 22.19 9.36
C ALA A 124 10.55 22.48 10.85
N ALA A 125 10.08 21.49 11.62
CA ALA A 125 9.84 21.59 13.06
C ALA A 125 11.08 21.21 13.93
N GLY A 126 12.21 20.82 13.31
CA GLY A 126 13.40 20.35 14.04
C GLY A 126 13.24 18.97 14.71
N GLU A 127 12.25 18.18 14.33
CA GLU A 127 12.07 16.79 14.81
C GLU A 127 12.96 15.80 14.07
N ILE A 128 13.32 16.13 12.83
CA ILE A 128 14.12 15.31 11.91
C ILE A 128 15.24 16.19 11.36
N ALA A 129 16.46 15.63 11.29
CA ALA A 129 17.62 16.35 10.77
C ALA A 129 17.40 16.81 9.32
N ALA A 130 17.86 18.01 8.98
CA ALA A 130 17.58 18.66 7.69
C ALA A 130 18.25 17.96 6.51
N ASP A 131 19.34 17.22 6.74
CA ASP A 131 20.10 16.47 5.74
C ASP A 131 19.53 15.06 5.44
N VAL A 132 18.51 14.62 6.17
CA VAL A 132 17.84 13.35 5.93
C VAL A 132 17.07 13.41 4.61
N ASP A 133 17.31 12.47 3.71
CA ASP A 133 16.49 12.31 2.52
C ASP A 133 15.10 11.76 2.90
N PRO A 134 14.01 12.52 2.69
CA PRO A 134 12.67 12.11 3.06
C PRO A 134 12.21 10.84 2.33
N GLU A 135 12.61 10.65 1.06
CA GLU A 135 12.21 9.50 0.26
C GLU A 135 12.89 8.23 0.78
N LEU A 136 14.21 8.30 1.04
CA LEU A 136 14.98 7.19 1.61
C LEU A 136 14.52 6.83 3.02
N MET A 137 14.15 7.82 3.84
CA MET A 137 13.58 7.57 5.17
C MET A 137 12.29 6.75 5.09
N ILE A 138 11.39 7.10 4.15
CA ILE A 138 10.15 6.34 3.94
C ILE A 138 10.46 4.94 3.43
N ASP A 139 11.40 4.77 2.51
CA ASP A 139 11.81 3.45 2.01
C ASP A 139 12.38 2.58 3.14
N GLY A 140 13.17 3.14 4.04
CA GLY A 140 13.68 2.46 5.23
C GLY A 140 12.59 1.99 6.20
N MET A 141 11.47 2.70 6.27
CA MET A 141 10.31 2.29 7.09
C MET A 141 9.46 1.21 6.41
N ILE A 142 9.24 1.33 5.11
CA ILE A 142 8.31 0.48 4.37
C ILE A 142 8.98 -0.83 3.93
N GLY A 143 10.27 -0.79 3.57
CA GLY A 143 11.02 -1.93 3.08
C GLY A 143 10.94 -3.17 3.98
N PRO A 144 11.18 -3.11 5.29
CA PRO A 144 11.08 -4.25 6.18
C PRO A 144 9.67 -4.85 6.26
N ILE A 145 8.62 -4.05 6.06
CA ILE A 145 7.22 -4.51 6.06
C ILE A 145 6.97 -5.34 4.79
N TYR A 146 7.33 -4.83 3.63
CA TYR A 146 7.20 -5.55 2.36
C TYR A 146 8.13 -6.77 2.30
N PHE A 147 9.33 -6.69 2.85
CA PHE A 147 10.21 -7.83 2.96
C PHE A 147 9.56 -8.98 3.73
N ARG A 148 8.91 -8.71 4.87
CA ARG A 148 8.16 -9.74 5.61
C ARG A 148 6.91 -10.21 4.87
N LEU A 149 6.21 -9.32 4.18
CA LEU A 149 5.05 -9.68 3.37
C LEU A 149 5.42 -10.68 2.28
N LEU A 150 6.52 -10.43 1.55
CA LEU A 150 6.93 -11.20 0.39
C LEU A 150 7.68 -12.48 0.78
N MET A 151 8.58 -12.40 1.79
CA MET A 151 9.40 -13.53 2.20
C MET A 151 8.71 -14.43 3.23
N GLN A 152 7.65 -13.96 3.90
CA GLN A 152 6.84 -14.70 4.89
C GLN A 152 7.65 -15.39 6.01
N HIS A 153 8.89 -14.93 6.25
CA HIS A 153 9.80 -15.51 7.24
C HIS A 153 9.43 -15.16 8.69
N ALA A 154 8.59 -14.13 8.89
CA ALA A 154 8.11 -13.70 10.20
C ALA A 154 6.79 -12.93 10.07
N PRO A 155 5.92 -12.92 11.10
CA PRO A 155 4.62 -12.28 11.02
C PRO A 155 4.72 -10.75 10.92
N LEU A 156 3.74 -10.15 10.22
CA LEU A 156 3.49 -8.71 10.24
C LEU A 156 2.71 -8.38 11.51
N THR A 157 3.36 -7.73 12.48
CA THR A 157 2.72 -7.35 13.75
C THR A 157 2.74 -5.84 13.96
N GLN A 158 1.89 -5.33 14.82
CA GLN A 158 1.88 -3.90 15.15
C GLN A 158 3.16 -3.50 15.92
N GLU A 159 3.70 -4.41 16.72
CA GLU A 159 4.96 -4.24 17.46
C GLU A 159 6.13 -4.07 16.50
N LEU A 160 6.16 -4.83 15.40
CA LEU A 160 7.13 -4.63 14.32
C LEU A 160 7.07 -3.19 13.79
N GLY A 161 5.88 -2.70 13.47
CA GLY A 161 5.70 -1.35 12.96
C GLY A 161 6.19 -0.29 13.95
N GLN A 162 5.90 -0.46 15.24
CA GLN A 162 6.39 0.42 16.29
C GLN A 162 7.92 0.38 16.39
N ALA A 163 8.52 -0.80 16.31
CA ALA A 163 9.97 -0.97 16.37
C ALA A 163 10.68 -0.32 15.17
N ILE A 164 10.16 -0.51 13.95
CA ILE A 164 10.69 0.12 12.73
C ILE A 164 10.72 1.65 12.89
N VAL A 165 9.58 2.26 13.22
CA VAL A 165 9.52 3.72 13.37
C VAL A 165 10.48 4.20 14.47
N SER A 166 10.51 3.51 15.61
CA SER A 166 11.43 3.87 16.70
C SER A 166 12.91 3.77 16.30
N GLN A 167 13.29 2.78 15.50
CA GLN A 167 14.66 2.61 15.01
C GLN A 167 15.04 3.71 14.03
N VAL A 168 14.17 4.02 13.08
CA VAL A 168 14.40 5.06 12.08
C VAL A 168 14.52 6.42 12.79
N PHE A 169 13.59 6.78 13.69
CA PHE A 169 13.64 8.06 14.39
C PHE A 169 14.87 8.22 15.29
N ARG A 170 15.43 7.15 15.85
CA ARG A 170 16.69 7.23 16.60
C ARG A 170 17.89 7.58 15.70
N GLY A 171 17.85 7.22 14.42
CA GLY A 171 18.93 7.48 13.47
C GLY A 171 18.82 8.82 12.73
N VAL A 172 17.69 9.52 12.84
CA VAL A 172 17.41 10.74 12.04
C VAL A 172 17.14 11.98 12.91
N ARG A 173 17.25 11.87 14.21
CA ARG A 173 17.15 13.03 15.11
C ARG A 173 18.35 13.96 14.93
N PRO A 174 18.17 15.29 15.07
CA PRO A 174 19.25 16.26 15.04
C PRO A 174 20.30 15.99 16.09
#